data_b203754bc8efdc25b8a079ad1c34eb0e
#
_entry.id   b203754bc8efdc25b8a079ad1c34eb0e
#
_cell.length_a   1.000
_cell.length_b   1.000
_cell.length_c   1.000
_cell.angle_alpha   90.00
_cell.angle_beta   90.00
_cell.angle_gamma   90.00
#
_symmetry.space_group_name_H-M   'P 1'
#
loop_
_entity.id
_entity.type
_entity.pdbx_description
1 polymer ?
#
loop_
_entity_poly.entity_id
_entity_poly.type
_entity_poly.pdbx_seq_one_letter_code
_entity_poly.pdbx_strand_id
1 'polypeptide(L)'
;MNKSLNRAYLPIFSPEMQIFELVEAAPSVLSIFSRLDIRLPFGDISVEQMCKREGYTAELFLALCSIHASESFQPSTEQLTVEMLPEVIGYLRASHRYYAEKMLPHTSQHLQEILEHCDNLSRSMLRRFYDDYMQYIVDHFHAEEQHLFSVIDSASVYKADLTLLDLPHDDIDDRSNDIASLIFKSLPEQAPTKLRIITLEHIYALRDDLRRHNNVERYILKPLVDKYLKTGKL
;
A
#
# COMPACT_ATOMS: atom_id res chain seq x y z
N MET A 1 -7.48 -34.94 17.65
CA MET A 1 -7.35 -34.19 16.40
C MET A 1 -7.16 -32.73 16.76
N ASN A 2 -5.91 -32.30 16.88
CA ASN A 2 -5.56 -30.89 17.12
C ASN A 2 -5.75 -30.11 15.82
N LYS A 3 -6.81 -29.30 15.75
CA LYS A 3 -6.86 -28.22 14.76
C LYS A 3 -5.86 -27.17 15.24
N SER A 4 -4.65 -27.17 14.69
CA SER A 4 -3.79 -26.01 14.73
C SER A 4 -4.53 -24.92 13.93
N LEU A 5 -5.24 -24.06 14.63
CA LEU A 5 -5.75 -22.82 14.07
C LEU A 5 -4.53 -22.08 13.51
N ASN A 6 -4.51 -21.94 12.21
CA ASN A 6 -3.43 -21.29 11.50
C ASN A 6 -3.47 -19.80 11.91
N ARG A 7 -2.65 -19.43 12.91
CA ARG A 7 -2.58 -18.06 13.49
C ARG A 7 -2.39 -16.95 12.46
N ALA A 8 -2.00 -17.32 11.24
CA ALA A 8 -1.78 -16.37 10.13
C ALA A 8 -3.07 -15.71 9.61
N TYR A 9 -4.25 -16.22 9.97
CA TYR A 9 -5.53 -15.73 9.44
C TYR A 9 -6.34 -14.85 10.41
N LEU A 10 -5.88 -14.73 11.67
CA LEU A 10 -6.56 -13.87 12.64
C LEU A 10 -5.91 -12.48 12.65
N PRO A 11 -6.68 -11.40 12.77
CA PRO A 11 -6.12 -10.07 12.96
C PRO A 11 -5.10 -10.06 14.11
N ILE A 12 -4.00 -9.37 13.92
CA ILE A 12 -2.95 -9.24 14.94
C ILE A 12 -3.45 -8.38 16.11
N PHE A 13 -4.42 -7.52 15.84
CA PHE A 13 -5.01 -6.57 16.77
C PHE A 13 -6.46 -6.87 17.04
N SER A 14 -7.02 -6.38 18.17
CA SER A 14 -8.41 -6.56 18.55
C SER A 14 -9.20 -5.24 18.55
N PRO A 15 -10.56 -5.30 18.39
CA PRO A 15 -11.41 -4.11 18.42
C PRO A 15 -11.35 -3.35 19.75
N GLU A 16 -11.09 -4.05 20.86
CA GLU A 16 -11.03 -3.50 22.22
C GLU A 16 -9.69 -2.81 22.53
N MET A 17 -8.65 -3.09 21.73
CA MET A 17 -7.33 -2.48 21.90
C MET A 17 -7.42 -0.96 21.76
N GLN A 18 -6.70 -0.21 22.59
CA GLN A 18 -6.63 1.23 22.46
C GLN A 18 -5.84 1.63 21.21
N ILE A 19 -6.24 2.73 20.59
CA ILE A 19 -5.57 3.24 19.36
C ILE A 19 -4.08 3.50 19.60
N PHE A 20 -3.73 4.01 20.78
CA PHE A 20 -2.34 4.28 21.13
C PHE A 20 -1.52 2.97 21.21
N GLU A 21 -2.07 1.92 21.81
CA GLU A 21 -1.42 0.61 21.89
C GLU A 21 -1.19 -0.01 20.50
N LEU A 22 -2.18 0.15 19.61
CA LEU A 22 -2.07 -0.30 18.21
C LEU A 22 -0.94 0.43 17.49
N VAL A 23 -0.82 1.73 17.65
CA VAL A 23 0.25 2.53 17.03
C VAL A 23 1.62 2.19 17.64
N GLU A 24 1.72 1.99 18.96
CA GLU A 24 2.97 1.56 19.60
C GLU A 24 3.42 0.18 19.09
N ALA A 25 2.48 -0.75 18.95
CA ALA A 25 2.78 -2.10 18.46
C ALA A 25 3.18 -2.12 16.98
N ALA A 26 2.61 -1.23 16.16
CA ALA A 26 2.90 -1.15 14.73
C ALA A 26 2.80 0.29 14.20
N PRO A 27 3.88 1.10 14.27
CA PRO A 27 3.89 2.48 13.76
C PRO A 27 3.55 2.61 12.26
N SER A 28 3.70 1.54 11.48
CA SER A 28 3.32 1.49 10.06
C SER A 28 1.82 1.76 9.82
N VAL A 29 0.95 1.55 10.83
CA VAL A 29 -0.49 1.82 10.72
C VAL A 29 -0.81 3.31 10.62
N LEU A 30 0.11 4.22 10.99
CA LEU A 30 -0.07 5.66 10.83
C LEU A 30 -0.31 6.07 9.38
N SER A 31 0.23 5.32 8.42
CA SER A 31 -0.03 5.54 7.01
C SER A 31 -1.49 5.28 6.62
N ILE A 32 -2.18 4.36 7.31
CA ILE A 32 -3.61 4.10 7.13
C ILE A 32 -4.42 5.30 7.62
N PHE A 33 -4.07 5.86 8.76
CA PHE A 33 -4.76 7.04 9.31
C PHE A 33 -4.68 8.22 8.34
N SER A 34 -3.50 8.45 7.74
CA SER A 34 -3.32 9.50 6.75
C SER A 34 -4.15 9.29 5.48
N ARG A 35 -4.31 8.02 5.03
CA ARG A 35 -5.10 7.68 3.84
C ARG A 35 -6.60 7.79 4.05
N LEU A 36 -7.05 7.42 5.24
CA LEU A 36 -8.45 7.47 5.61
C LEU A 36 -8.88 8.83 6.18
N ASP A 37 -7.97 9.82 6.20
CA ASP A 37 -8.20 11.15 6.79
C ASP A 37 -8.73 11.08 8.24
N ILE A 38 -8.23 10.11 9.01
CA ILE A 38 -8.64 9.88 10.39
C ILE A 38 -8.09 11.00 11.29
N ARG A 39 -8.98 11.68 12.00
CA ARG A 39 -8.64 12.89 12.73
C ARG A 39 -8.09 12.61 14.13
N LEU A 40 -6.93 13.18 14.42
CA LEU A 40 -6.33 13.23 15.75
C LEU A 40 -6.83 14.49 16.54
N PRO A 41 -6.83 14.47 17.88
CA PRO A 41 -6.47 13.38 18.79
C PRO A 41 -7.61 12.38 19.02
N PHE A 42 -7.25 11.17 19.49
CA PHE A 42 -8.24 10.13 19.82
C PHE A 42 -8.64 10.13 21.30
N GLY A 43 -7.74 10.56 22.21
CA GLY A 43 -7.88 10.23 23.63
C GLY A 43 -7.75 8.71 23.87
N ASP A 44 -8.27 8.22 24.98
CA ASP A 44 -8.20 6.82 25.39
C ASP A 44 -9.39 6.03 24.83
N ILE A 45 -9.54 5.96 23.50
CA ILE A 45 -10.61 5.21 22.85
C ILE A 45 -10.08 3.92 22.21
N SER A 46 -10.96 2.90 22.12
CA SER A 46 -10.64 1.67 21.43
C SER A 46 -10.70 1.81 19.91
N VAL A 47 -10.13 0.82 19.20
CA VAL A 47 -10.24 0.71 17.74
C VAL A 47 -11.70 0.70 17.29
N GLU A 48 -12.56 -0.09 17.95
CA GLU A 48 -13.99 -0.13 17.64
C GLU A 48 -14.68 1.22 17.78
N GLN A 49 -14.39 1.94 18.88
CA GLN A 49 -14.95 3.27 19.11
C GLN A 49 -14.49 4.28 18.06
N MET A 50 -13.23 4.21 17.67
CA MET A 50 -12.68 5.05 16.58
C MET A 50 -13.36 4.71 15.25
N CYS A 51 -13.41 3.45 14.87
CA CYS A 51 -14.07 3.02 13.63
C CYS A 51 -15.53 3.49 13.58
N LYS A 52 -16.28 3.33 14.67
CA LYS A 52 -17.67 3.81 14.78
C LYS A 52 -17.77 5.33 14.63
N ARG A 53 -16.83 6.10 15.21
CA ARG A 53 -16.79 7.57 15.11
C ARG A 53 -16.52 8.05 13.70
N GLU A 54 -15.60 7.40 13.00
CA GLU A 54 -15.15 7.78 11.66
C GLU A 54 -15.97 7.09 10.55
N GLY A 55 -16.84 6.14 10.88
CA GLY A 55 -17.72 5.45 9.93
C GLY A 55 -17.04 4.29 9.18
N TYR A 56 -16.02 3.67 9.77
CA TYR A 56 -15.31 2.53 9.20
C TYR A 56 -15.76 1.21 9.80
N THR A 57 -15.64 0.12 9.03
CA THR A 57 -15.86 -1.25 9.49
C THR A 57 -14.63 -1.70 10.30
N ALA A 58 -14.82 -2.07 11.58
CA ALA A 58 -13.73 -2.43 12.46
C ALA A 58 -12.94 -3.65 11.96
N GLU A 59 -13.62 -4.67 11.44
CA GLU A 59 -13.01 -5.88 10.87
C GLU A 59 -12.10 -5.54 9.69
N LEU A 60 -12.56 -4.68 8.78
CA LEU A 60 -11.74 -4.25 7.64
C LEU A 60 -10.56 -3.40 8.11
N PHE A 61 -10.78 -2.44 9.00
CA PHE A 61 -9.71 -1.60 9.55
C PHE A 61 -8.62 -2.44 10.22
N LEU A 62 -8.99 -3.43 11.02
CA LEU A 62 -8.04 -4.35 11.67
C LEU A 62 -7.31 -5.25 10.69
N ALA A 63 -7.96 -5.68 9.60
CA ALA A 63 -7.32 -6.42 8.53
C ALA A 63 -6.26 -5.57 7.82
N LEU A 64 -6.58 -4.31 7.48
CA LEU A 64 -5.63 -3.34 6.92
C LEU A 64 -4.44 -3.11 7.86
N CYS A 65 -4.70 -2.85 9.16
CA CYS A 65 -3.65 -2.68 10.16
C CYS A 65 -2.74 -3.92 10.27
N SER A 66 -3.32 -5.11 10.22
CA SER A 66 -2.56 -6.36 10.31
C SER A 66 -1.69 -6.62 9.07
N ILE A 67 -2.15 -6.27 7.87
CA ILE A 67 -1.34 -6.29 6.63
C ILE A 67 -0.18 -5.29 6.74
N HIS A 68 -0.44 -4.10 7.31
CA HIS A 68 0.61 -3.09 7.49
C HIS A 68 1.64 -3.48 8.55
N ALA A 69 1.24 -4.24 9.56
CA ALA A 69 2.12 -4.70 10.64
C ALA A 69 2.94 -5.95 10.25
N SER A 70 2.44 -6.78 9.33
CA SER A 70 3.10 -8.04 8.96
C SER A 70 2.86 -8.40 7.49
N GLU A 71 3.94 -8.47 6.71
CA GLU A 71 3.88 -8.86 5.29
C GLU A 71 3.35 -10.28 5.06
N SER A 72 3.50 -11.15 6.05
CA SER A 72 3.01 -12.54 5.97
C SER A 72 1.55 -12.71 6.40
N PHE A 73 0.90 -11.64 6.89
CA PHE A 73 -0.48 -11.72 7.33
C PHE A 73 -1.44 -11.84 6.14
N GLN A 74 -2.37 -12.78 6.26
CA GLN A 74 -3.45 -12.97 5.31
C GLN A 74 -4.78 -12.98 6.08
N PRO A 75 -5.71 -12.05 5.82
CA PRO A 75 -6.99 -12.02 6.51
C PRO A 75 -7.84 -13.26 6.17
N SER A 76 -8.66 -13.69 7.14
CA SER A 76 -9.66 -14.73 6.88
C SER A 76 -10.75 -14.17 5.96
N THR A 77 -10.98 -14.84 4.84
CA THR A 77 -12.06 -14.47 3.91
C THR A 77 -13.46 -14.65 4.50
N GLU A 78 -13.61 -15.38 5.60
CA GLU A 78 -14.89 -15.57 6.30
C GLU A 78 -15.38 -14.27 6.97
N GLN A 79 -14.45 -13.43 7.43
CA GLN A 79 -14.76 -12.16 8.09
C GLN A 79 -14.97 -11.00 7.10
N LEU A 80 -14.59 -11.18 5.83
CA LEU A 80 -14.76 -10.17 4.80
C LEU A 80 -16.12 -10.33 4.13
N THR A 81 -16.92 -9.27 4.09
CA THR A 81 -18.23 -9.25 3.44
C THR A 81 -18.25 -8.33 2.23
N VAL A 82 -19.14 -8.60 1.29
CA VAL A 82 -19.22 -7.84 0.01
C VAL A 82 -19.53 -6.36 0.24
N GLU A 83 -20.24 -6.05 1.30
CA GLU A 83 -20.59 -4.69 1.72
C GLU A 83 -19.36 -3.84 2.05
N MET A 84 -18.20 -4.46 2.28
CA MET A 84 -16.91 -3.76 2.51
C MET A 84 -16.25 -3.27 1.21
N LEU A 85 -16.72 -3.70 0.02
CA LEU A 85 -16.09 -3.32 -1.27
C LEU A 85 -15.92 -1.81 -1.45
N PRO A 86 -16.93 -0.95 -1.18
CA PRO A 86 -16.75 0.50 -1.33
C PRO A 86 -15.67 1.08 -0.41
N GLU A 87 -15.58 0.54 0.82
CA GLU A 87 -14.59 0.99 1.82
C GLU A 87 -13.17 0.59 1.41
N VAL A 88 -12.97 -0.64 0.91
CA VAL A 88 -11.68 -1.13 0.39
C VAL A 88 -11.24 -0.30 -0.81
N ILE A 89 -12.13 -0.06 -1.77
CA ILE A 89 -11.83 0.75 -2.97
C ILE A 89 -11.49 2.19 -2.56
N GLY A 90 -12.24 2.75 -1.61
CA GLY A 90 -11.95 4.06 -1.04
C GLY A 90 -10.55 4.16 -0.46
N TYR A 91 -10.13 3.14 0.30
CA TYR A 91 -8.78 3.02 0.85
C TYR A 91 -7.70 2.91 -0.24
N LEU A 92 -7.91 2.06 -1.25
CA LEU A 92 -6.94 1.87 -2.36
C LEU A 92 -6.78 3.16 -3.18
N ARG A 93 -7.88 3.84 -3.50
CA ARG A 93 -7.84 5.18 -4.15
C ARG A 93 -7.10 6.21 -3.31
N ALA A 94 -7.31 6.23 -2.00
CA ALA A 94 -6.58 7.11 -1.11
C ALA A 94 -5.09 6.76 -1.08
N SER A 95 -4.74 5.49 -1.22
CA SER A 95 -3.36 5.03 -1.36
C SER A 95 -2.72 5.51 -2.66
N HIS A 96 -3.42 5.41 -3.81
CA HIS A 96 -2.93 5.93 -5.09
C HIS A 96 -2.63 7.44 -5.02
N ARG A 97 -3.56 8.22 -4.43
CA ARG A 97 -3.32 9.66 -4.20
C ARG A 97 -2.13 9.91 -3.29
N TYR A 98 -2.01 9.15 -2.20
CA TYR A 98 -0.88 9.28 -1.28
C TYR A 98 0.46 9.01 -1.97
N TYR A 99 0.55 7.99 -2.83
CA TYR A 99 1.75 7.73 -3.62
C TYR A 99 2.03 8.87 -4.60
N ALA A 100 1.05 9.24 -5.42
CA ALA A 100 1.22 10.25 -6.46
C ALA A 100 1.53 11.64 -5.91
N GLU A 101 0.91 12.05 -4.80
CA GLU A 101 0.99 13.42 -4.28
C GLU A 101 2.04 13.59 -3.18
N LYS A 102 2.49 12.49 -2.51
CA LYS A 102 3.40 12.56 -1.37
C LYS A 102 4.67 11.75 -1.58
N MET A 103 4.57 10.43 -1.72
CA MET A 103 5.75 9.57 -1.70
C MET A 103 6.62 9.74 -2.93
N LEU A 104 6.03 9.70 -4.13
CA LEU A 104 6.79 9.83 -5.38
C LEU A 104 7.45 11.22 -5.52
N PRO A 105 6.77 12.36 -5.28
CA PRO A 105 7.42 13.67 -5.30
C PRO A 105 8.55 13.80 -4.28
N HIS A 106 8.38 13.27 -3.07
CA HIS A 106 9.39 13.34 -2.01
C HIS A 106 10.64 12.52 -2.38
N THR A 107 10.44 11.30 -2.91
CA THR A 107 11.55 10.49 -3.40
C THR A 107 12.27 11.17 -4.57
N SER A 108 11.51 11.80 -5.49
CA SER A 108 12.06 12.57 -6.62
C SER A 108 12.95 13.73 -6.17
N GLN A 109 12.57 14.41 -5.09
CA GLN A 109 13.35 15.51 -4.54
C GLN A 109 14.73 15.02 -4.08
N HIS A 110 14.78 13.95 -3.29
CA HIS A 110 16.06 13.40 -2.82
C HIS A 110 16.91 12.84 -3.96
N LEU A 111 16.27 12.24 -4.96
CA LEU A 111 16.98 11.81 -6.16
C LEU A 111 17.60 13.01 -6.90
N GLN A 112 16.85 14.11 -7.05
CA GLN A 112 17.34 15.30 -7.70
C GLN A 112 18.59 15.86 -7.00
N GLU A 113 18.60 15.89 -5.67
CA GLU A 113 19.76 16.32 -4.88
C GLU A 113 20.99 15.43 -5.15
N ILE A 114 20.82 14.10 -5.25
CA ILE A 114 21.92 13.18 -5.61
C ILE A 114 22.44 13.45 -7.03
N LEU A 115 21.54 13.69 -7.99
CA LEU A 115 21.89 13.91 -9.40
C LEU A 115 22.80 15.12 -9.61
N GLU A 116 22.76 16.12 -8.71
CA GLU A 116 23.67 17.28 -8.75
C GLU A 116 25.13 16.90 -8.56
N HIS A 117 25.41 15.80 -7.88
CA HIS A 117 26.76 15.29 -7.62
C HIS A 117 27.23 14.25 -8.64
N CYS A 118 26.41 13.94 -9.65
CA CYS A 118 26.73 12.94 -10.66
C CYS A 118 27.32 13.57 -11.93
N ASP A 119 28.21 12.83 -12.61
CA ASP A 119 28.57 13.13 -13.98
C ASP A 119 27.37 13.02 -14.93
N ASN A 120 27.50 13.52 -16.16
CA ASN A 120 26.38 13.58 -17.11
C ASN A 120 25.83 12.21 -17.48
N LEU A 121 26.67 11.16 -17.54
CA LEU A 121 26.24 9.81 -17.88
C LEU A 121 25.45 9.18 -16.74
N SER A 122 26.01 9.17 -15.54
CA SER A 122 25.36 8.65 -14.32
C SER A 122 24.06 9.37 -14.04
N ARG A 123 24.03 10.71 -14.20
CA ARG A 123 22.83 11.53 -14.06
C ARG A 123 21.73 11.13 -15.04
N SER A 124 22.08 11.00 -16.33
CA SER A 124 21.11 10.62 -17.36
C SER A 124 20.55 9.22 -17.14
N MET A 125 21.40 8.26 -16.80
CA MET A 125 20.98 6.89 -16.53
C MET A 125 20.05 6.81 -15.32
N LEU A 126 20.45 7.34 -14.17
CA LEU A 126 19.68 7.25 -12.94
C LEU A 126 18.33 7.98 -13.08
N ARG A 127 18.33 9.17 -13.71
CA ARG A 127 17.08 9.90 -14.01
C ARG A 127 16.14 9.04 -14.85
N ARG A 128 16.63 8.47 -15.95
CA ARG A 128 15.80 7.64 -16.83
C ARG A 128 15.21 6.44 -16.11
N PHE A 129 16.02 5.69 -15.36
CA PHE A 129 15.50 4.54 -14.59
C PHE A 129 14.42 4.94 -13.59
N TYR A 130 14.61 6.08 -12.93
CA TYR A 130 13.61 6.57 -11.98
C TYR A 130 12.35 7.09 -12.66
N ASP A 131 12.46 7.83 -13.76
CA ASP A 131 11.31 8.33 -14.52
C ASP A 131 10.49 7.14 -15.09
N ASP A 132 11.17 6.11 -15.62
CA ASP A 132 10.52 4.88 -16.11
C ASP A 132 9.81 4.13 -14.96
N TYR A 133 10.40 4.09 -13.76
CA TYR A 133 9.78 3.49 -12.58
C TYR A 133 8.54 4.27 -12.12
N MET A 134 8.63 5.58 -12.04
CA MET A 134 7.52 6.46 -11.69
C MET A 134 6.35 6.30 -12.67
N GLN A 135 6.65 6.33 -13.97
CA GLN A 135 5.64 6.19 -15.00
C GLN A 135 4.94 4.84 -14.92
N TYR A 136 5.69 3.76 -14.70
CA TYR A 136 5.13 2.43 -14.53
C TYR A 136 4.12 2.36 -13.38
N ILE A 137 4.45 2.93 -12.21
CA ILE A 137 3.53 2.98 -11.06
C ILE A 137 2.28 3.79 -11.38
N VAL A 138 2.42 4.95 -12.01
CA VAL A 138 1.31 5.83 -12.35
C VAL A 138 0.37 5.17 -13.37
N ASP A 139 0.93 4.53 -14.40
CA ASP A 139 0.14 3.84 -15.43
C ASP A 139 -0.62 2.64 -14.83
N HIS A 140 -0.02 1.91 -13.90
CA HIS A 140 -0.65 0.83 -13.17
C HIS A 140 -1.87 1.34 -12.38
N PHE A 141 -1.71 2.38 -11.56
CA PHE A 141 -2.81 2.98 -10.82
C PHE A 141 -3.92 3.51 -11.72
N HIS A 142 -3.56 4.14 -12.84
CA HIS A 142 -4.56 4.60 -13.84
C HIS A 142 -5.37 3.44 -14.42
N ALA A 143 -4.73 2.31 -14.73
CA ALA A 143 -5.41 1.14 -15.24
C ALA A 143 -6.42 0.59 -14.21
N GLU A 144 -6.03 0.48 -12.95
CA GLU A 144 -6.92 0.03 -11.87
C GLU A 144 -8.09 1.00 -11.64
N GLU A 145 -7.83 2.30 -11.59
CA GLU A 145 -8.89 3.30 -11.43
C GLU A 145 -9.94 3.23 -12.54
N GLN A 146 -9.49 3.06 -13.79
CA GLN A 146 -10.37 3.10 -14.96
C GLN A 146 -11.07 1.77 -15.24
N HIS A 147 -10.35 0.64 -15.12
CA HIS A 147 -10.83 -0.64 -15.60
C HIS A 147 -11.26 -1.59 -14.47
N LEU A 148 -10.95 -1.25 -13.22
CA LEU A 148 -11.32 -2.07 -12.06
C LEU A 148 -12.24 -1.27 -11.12
N PHE A 149 -11.74 -0.24 -10.45
CA PHE A 149 -12.48 0.44 -9.38
C PHE A 149 -13.72 1.17 -9.88
N SER A 150 -13.64 1.92 -11.00
CA SER A 150 -14.79 2.61 -11.57
C SER A 150 -15.88 1.66 -12.06
N VAL A 151 -15.49 0.48 -12.52
CA VAL A 151 -16.41 -0.55 -12.99
C VAL A 151 -17.11 -1.22 -11.81
N ILE A 152 -16.40 -1.48 -10.70
CA ILE A 152 -16.98 -2.02 -9.45
C ILE A 152 -17.98 -1.01 -8.87
N ASP A 153 -17.63 0.28 -8.78
CA ASP A 153 -18.52 1.33 -8.29
C ASP A 153 -19.82 1.46 -9.09
N SER A 154 -19.76 1.20 -10.39
CA SER A 154 -20.96 1.21 -11.25
C SER A 154 -21.86 -0.02 -11.10
N ALA A 155 -21.59 -0.89 -10.11
CA ALA A 155 -22.24 -2.18 -9.92
C ALA A 155 -22.16 -3.11 -11.14
N SER A 156 -21.18 -2.89 -12.01
CA SER A 156 -20.94 -3.67 -13.23
C SER A 156 -19.73 -4.60 -13.07
N VAL A 157 -19.54 -5.17 -11.88
CA VAL A 157 -18.33 -5.95 -11.49
C VAL A 157 -17.98 -7.05 -12.50
N TYR A 158 -18.97 -7.63 -13.18
CA TYR A 158 -18.75 -8.62 -14.24
C TYR A 158 -18.01 -8.06 -15.48
N LYS A 159 -17.85 -6.73 -15.59
CA LYS A 159 -17.07 -6.06 -16.65
C LYS A 159 -15.69 -5.62 -16.18
N ALA A 160 -15.39 -5.77 -14.89
CA ALA A 160 -14.10 -5.37 -14.34
C ALA A 160 -12.97 -6.23 -14.91
N ASP A 161 -11.86 -5.60 -15.24
CA ASP A 161 -10.65 -6.32 -15.65
C ASP A 161 -9.94 -6.87 -14.43
N LEU A 162 -10.31 -8.08 -14.03
CA LEU A 162 -9.75 -8.76 -12.87
C LEU A 162 -8.31 -9.23 -13.13
N THR A 163 -7.83 -9.22 -14.36
CA THR A 163 -6.44 -9.56 -14.65
C THR A 163 -5.46 -8.57 -14.04
N LEU A 164 -5.92 -7.33 -13.77
CA LEU A 164 -5.13 -6.32 -13.07
C LEU A 164 -4.76 -6.76 -11.65
N LEU A 165 -5.63 -7.50 -10.96
CA LEU A 165 -5.38 -8.05 -9.63
C LEU A 165 -4.43 -9.27 -9.63
N ASP A 166 -4.15 -9.82 -10.80
CA ASP A 166 -3.25 -10.95 -10.99
C ASP A 166 -1.91 -10.53 -11.60
N LEU A 167 -1.73 -9.23 -11.92
CA LEU A 167 -0.44 -8.75 -12.42
C LEU A 167 0.64 -8.95 -11.36
N PRO A 168 1.79 -9.53 -11.74
CA PRO A 168 2.89 -9.67 -10.81
C PRO A 168 3.43 -8.27 -10.48
N HIS A 169 3.40 -7.89 -9.20
CA HIS A 169 4.03 -6.67 -8.71
C HIS A 169 5.56 -6.85 -8.56
N ASP A 170 6.07 -8.01 -8.96
CA ASP A 170 7.51 -8.31 -8.99
C ASP A 170 8.29 -7.28 -9.83
N ASP A 171 7.68 -6.75 -10.91
CA ASP A 171 8.26 -5.70 -11.74
C ASP A 171 8.49 -4.39 -10.97
N ILE A 172 7.63 -4.04 -10.01
CA ILE A 172 7.79 -2.86 -9.15
C ILE A 172 8.98 -3.06 -8.21
N ASP A 173 9.07 -4.23 -7.62
CA ASP A 173 10.17 -4.61 -6.73
C ASP A 173 11.50 -4.65 -7.46
N ASP A 174 11.55 -5.26 -8.65
CA ASP A 174 12.76 -5.37 -9.45
C ASP A 174 13.26 -4.00 -9.90
N ARG A 175 12.39 -3.12 -10.38
CA ARG A 175 12.74 -1.73 -10.75
C ARG A 175 13.23 -0.93 -9.55
N SER A 176 12.59 -1.07 -8.39
CA SER A 176 13.02 -0.44 -7.15
C SER A 176 14.41 -0.93 -6.74
N ASN A 177 14.67 -2.24 -6.83
CA ASN A 177 15.97 -2.84 -6.52
C ASN A 177 17.06 -2.40 -7.51
N ASP A 178 16.74 -2.23 -8.79
CA ASP A 178 17.66 -1.72 -9.80
C ASP A 178 18.09 -0.28 -9.48
N ILE A 179 17.15 0.60 -9.16
CA ILE A 179 17.44 1.97 -8.74
C ILE A 179 18.31 1.99 -7.48
N ALA A 180 17.93 1.20 -6.46
CA ALA A 180 18.70 1.10 -5.22
C ALA A 180 20.12 0.59 -5.49
N SER A 181 20.28 -0.41 -6.37
CA SER A 181 21.58 -0.96 -6.77
C SER A 181 22.45 0.10 -7.48
N LEU A 182 21.86 0.90 -8.38
CA LEU A 182 22.57 2.00 -9.03
C LEU A 182 23.04 3.05 -8.02
N ILE A 183 22.20 3.45 -7.08
CA ILE A 183 22.54 4.42 -6.03
C ILE A 183 23.65 3.87 -5.14
N PHE A 184 23.58 2.60 -4.77
CA PHE A 184 24.52 1.99 -3.84
C PHE A 184 25.88 1.69 -4.47
N LYS A 185 25.90 1.18 -5.72
CA LYS A 185 27.12 0.63 -6.35
C LYS A 185 27.78 1.53 -7.37
N SER A 186 26.99 2.38 -8.06
CA SER A 186 27.42 3.01 -9.31
C SER A 186 27.55 4.54 -9.23
N LEU A 187 27.12 5.16 -8.14
CA LEU A 187 27.29 6.61 -7.99
C LEU A 187 28.73 6.96 -7.66
N PRO A 188 29.23 8.11 -8.20
CA PRO A 188 30.59 8.57 -7.95
C PRO A 188 30.82 8.89 -6.46
N GLU A 189 32.07 8.74 -6.00
CA GLU A 189 32.43 8.97 -4.57
C GLU A 189 32.07 10.38 -4.07
N GLN A 190 31.99 11.35 -4.97
CA GLN A 190 31.63 12.75 -4.66
C GLN A 190 30.17 12.91 -4.20
N ALA A 191 29.27 11.97 -4.54
CA ALA A 191 27.91 12.01 -4.05
C ALA A 191 27.88 11.73 -2.53
N PRO A 192 27.34 12.68 -1.71
CA PRO A 192 27.43 12.57 -0.26
C PRO A 192 26.75 11.28 0.28
N THR A 193 27.42 10.55 1.13
CA THR A 193 26.90 9.31 1.73
C THR A 193 25.56 9.52 2.41
N LYS A 194 25.38 10.65 3.09
CA LYS A 194 24.11 10.99 3.76
C LYS A 194 22.94 11.04 2.78
N LEU A 195 23.11 11.67 1.63
CA LEU A 195 22.07 11.74 0.59
C LEU A 195 21.76 10.37 0.01
N ARG A 196 22.79 9.53 -0.21
CA ARG A 196 22.59 8.15 -0.67
C ARG A 196 21.73 7.36 0.31
N ILE A 197 22.04 7.45 1.61
CA ILE A 197 21.30 6.73 2.66
C ILE A 197 19.84 7.20 2.67
N ILE A 198 19.60 8.51 2.75
CA ILE A 198 18.23 9.06 2.78
C ILE A 198 17.44 8.64 1.54
N THR A 199 18.03 8.73 0.34
CA THR A 199 17.34 8.33 -0.90
C THR A 199 17.02 6.84 -0.91
N LEU A 200 17.95 5.98 -0.46
CA LEU A 200 17.71 4.54 -0.35
C LEU A 200 16.60 4.22 0.66
N GLU A 201 16.58 4.90 1.82
CA GLU A 201 15.52 4.75 2.82
C GLU A 201 14.15 5.10 2.22
N HIS A 202 14.04 6.16 1.42
CA HIS A 202 12.79 6.54 0.75
C HIS A 202 12.38 5.54 -0.32
N ILE A 203 13.31 5.02 -1.12
CA ILE A 203 13.02 4.00 -2.14
C ILE A 203 12.52 2.72 -1.48
N TYR A 204 13.19 2.26 -0.42
CA TYR A 204 12.75 1.05 0.29
C TYR A 204 11.42 1.25 1.02
N ALA A 205 11.19 2.42 1.64
CA ALA A 205 9.91 2.73 2.26
C ALA A 205 8.76 2.75 1.24
N LEU A 206 8.98 3.32 0.04
CA LEU A 206 8.02 3.30 -1.05
C LEU A 206 7.73 1.86 -1.51
N ARG A 207 8.77 1.06 -1.75
CA ARG A 207 8.65 -0.34 -2.16
C ARG A 207 7.84 -1.16 -1.15
N ASP A 208 8.21 -1.07 0.13
CA ASP A 208 7.56 -1.84 1.19
C ASP A 208 6.09 -1.42 1.38
N ASP A 209 5.78 -0.16 1.14
CA ASP A 209 4.41 0.33 1.21
C ASP A 209 3.57 -0.10 -0.01
N LEU A 210 4.16 -0.12 -1.20
CA LEU A 210 3.53 -0.67 -2.42
C LEU A 210 3.25 -2.18 -2.28
N ARG A 211 4.13 -2.94 -1.64
CA ARG A 211 3.87 -4.35 -1.31
C ARG A 211 2.66 -4.53 -0.39
N ARG A 212 2.51 -3.66 0.61
CA ARG A 212 1.32 -3.68 1.49
C ARG A 212 0.05 -3.34 0.72
N HIS A 213 0.11 -2.38 -0.19
CA HIS A 213 -0.98 -2.03 -1.09
C HIS A 213 -1.41 -3.25 -1.93
N ASN A 214 -0.48 -3.92 -2.60
CA ASN A 214 -0.73 -5.14 -3.33
C ASN A 214 -1.32 -6.26 -2.45
N ASN A 215 -0.86 -6.40 -1.21
CA ASN A 215 -1.44 -7.37 -0.28
C ASN A 215 -2.91 -7.07 0.05
N VAL A 216 -3.30 -5.79 0.13
CA VAL A 216 -4.71 -5.41 0.29
C VAL A 216 -5.53 -5.82 -0.93
N GLU A 217 -5.02 -5.59 -2.14
CA GLU A 217 -5.69 -6.01 -3.37
C GLU A 217 -5.83 -7.53 -3.44
N ARG A 218 -4.75 -8.24 -3.23
CA ARG A 218 -4.68 -9.69 -3.34
C ARG A 218 -5.50 -10.42 -2.27
N TYR A 219 -5.43 -9.96 -1.03
CA TYR A 219 -5.98 -10.69 0.12
C TYR A 219 -7.31 -10.13 0.64
N ILE A 220 -7.70 -8.91 0.22
CA ILE A 220 -8.98 -8.30 0.59
C ILE A 220 -9.84 -8.05 -0.64
N LEU A 221 -9.39 -7.21 -1.58
CA LEU A 221 -10.21 -6.80 -2.73
C LEU A 221 -10.61 -7.99 -3.59
N LYS A 222 -9.65 -8.79 -4.05
CA LYS A 222 -9.88 -9.93 -4.92
C LYS A 222 -10.86 -10.95 -4.32
N PRO A 223 -10.72 -11.42 -3.07
CA PRO A 223 -11.70 -12.30 -2.44
C PRO A 223 -13.10 -11.70 -2.33
N LEU A 224 -13.23 -10.39 -2.10
CA LEU A 224 -14.52 -9.71 -2.04
C LEU A 224 -15.19 -9.65 -3.41
N VAL A 225 -14.43 -9.33 -4.46
CA VAL A 225 -14.92 -9.35 -5.85
C VAL A 225 -15.34 -10.76 -6.25
N ASP A 226 -14.56 -11.78 -5.91
CA ASP A 226 -14.92 -13.19 -6.16
C ASP A 226 -16.21 -13.61 -5.45
N LYS A 227 -16.44 -13.13 -4.21
CA LYS A 227 -17.69 -13.35 -3.48
C LYS A 227 -18.86 -12.66 -4.17
N TYR A 228 -18.70 -11.40 -4.56
CA TYR A 228 -19.72 -10.64 -5.29
C TYR A 228 -20.15 -11.35 -6.57
N LEU A 229 -19.20 -11.80 -7.38
CA LEU A 229 -19.48 -12.51 -8.64
C LEU A 229 -20.22 -13.83 -8.43
N LYS A 230 -20.01 -14.51 -7.29
CA LYS A 230 -20.72 -15.76 -6.94
C LYS A 230 -22.12 -15.53 -6.39
N THR A 231 -22.34 -14.43 -5.67
CA THR A 231 -23.61 -14.16 -4.99
C THR A 231 -24.54 -13.25 -5.76
N GLY A 232 -24.02 -12.41 -6.64
CA GLY A 232 -24.78 -11.42 -7.44
C GLY A 232 -25.45 -10.33 -6.61
N LYS A 233 -25.00 -10.13 -5.36
CA LYS A 233 -25.57 -9.13 -4.44
C LYS A 233 -24.46 -8.26 -3.87
N LEU A 234 -24.64 -6.94 -4.01
CA LEU A 234 -24.08 -5.93 -3.14
C LEU A 234 -24.96 -5.78 -1.93
#